data_5a0c804809f739a048a7a0fc53ef4b0c
#
_entry.id   5a0c804809f739a048a7a0fc53ef4b0c
#
_cell.length_a   1.000
_cell.length_b   1.000
_cell.length_c   1.000
_cell.angle_alpha   90.00
_cell.angle_beta   90.00
_cell.angle_gamma   90.00
#
_symmetry.space_group_name_H-M   'P 1'
#
loop_
_entity.id
_entity.type
_entity.pdbx_description
1 polymer ?
#
loop_
_entity_poly.entity_id
_entity_poly.type
_entity_poly.pdbx_seq_one_letter_code
_entity_poly.pdbx_strand_id
1 'polypeptide(L)'
;GSYIHGIIRDGGLAANVIPAYASMEYYFRATTMAYCKEIAARAEDCVKGSCTASQTTYKTSMYECPYEDTKINYTLADMLTEKYKELGVEQINPVDEVPCGSTDVGSVSYVCPTIQGTIKIADCSVAGHSKEMAAATISEDGKAGLVTAATAIALIGLDLITEPEKLEKAKKEFKEGTC
;
A
#
# COMPACT_ATOMS: atom_id res chain seq x y z
N GLY A 1 6.34 -9.04 -11.27
CA GLY A 1 7.38 -8.20 -10.71
C GLY A 1 7.47 -8.33 -9.20
N SER A 2 8.70 -8.39 -8.72
CA SER A 2 8.97 -8.39 -7.28
C SER A 2 10.19 -7.54 -7.01
N TYR A 3 10.27 -7.00 -5.79
CA TYR A 3 11.39 -6.17 -5.36
C TYR A 3 11.89 -6.64 -4.00
N ILE A 4 13.21 -6.60 -3.83
CA ILE A 4 13.89 -6.82 -2.56
C ILE A 4 14.77 -5.59 -2.32
N HIS A 5 14.49 -4.87 -1.26
CA HIS A 5 15.25 -3.68 -0.86
C HIS A 5 15.89 -3.95 0.49
N GLY A 6 17.15 -3.60 0.65
CA GLY A 6 17.85 -3.86 1.91
C GLY A 6 18.90 -2.81 2.24
N ILE A 7 19.13 -2.66 3.53
CA ILE A 7 20.24 -1.86 4.07
C ILE A 7 20.97 -2.65 5.16
N ILE A 8 22.27 -2.39 5.29
CA ILE A 8 23.05 -2.84 6.44
C ILE A 8 22.88 -1.79 7.54
N ARG A 9 22.34 -2.19 8.70
CA ARG A 9 22.17 -1.33 9.86
C ARG A 9 23.43 -1.30 10.71
N ASP A 10 23.99 -2.49 10.97
CA ASP A 10 25.26 -2.65 11.70
C ASP A 10 26.17 -3.57 10.90
N GLY A 11 27.33 -3.08 10.49
CA GLY A 11 28.31 -3.82 9.69
C GLY A 11 29.68 -3.93 10.35
N GLY A 12 29.82 -3.47 11.60
CA GLY A 12 31.10 -3.44 12.33
C GLY A 12 31.76 -2.06 12.37
N LEU A 13 32.86 -1.94 13.09
CA LEU A 13 33.53 -0.66 13.40
C LEU A 13 34.78 -0.41 12.54
N ALA A 14 35.46 -1.45 12.08
CA ALA A 14 36.66 -1.36 11.28
C ALA A 14 36.80 -2.52 10.30
N ALA A 15 37.42 -2.30 9.16
CA ALA A 15 37.53 -3.26 8.08
C ALA A 15 38.38 -4.51 8.43
N ASN A 16 39.26 -4.40 9.37
CA ASN A 16 40.14 -5.47 9.84
C ASN A 16 39.67 -6.16 11.13
N VAL A 17 38.45 -5.85 11.59
CA VAL A 17 37.85 -6.43 12.80
C VAL A 17 36.54 -7.13 12.43
N ILE A 18 36.47 -8.43 12.68
CA ILE A 18 35.24 -9.21 12.51
C ILE A 18 34.23 -8.75 13.57
N PRO A 19 33.04 -8.27 13.19
CA PRO A 19 32.05 -7.82 14.15
C PRO A 19 31.42 -9.01 14.90
N ALA A 20 31.21 -8.82 16.20
CA ALA A 20 30.49 -9.81 17.01
C ALA A 20 28.97 -9.82 16.70
N TYR A 21 28.48 -8.74 16.15
CA TYR A 21 27.07 -8.54 15.73
C TYR A 21 27.03 -7.77 14.43
N ALA A 22 26.12 -8.19 13.54
CA ALA A 22 25.75 -7.44 12.35
C ALA A 22 24.24 -7.53 12.14
N SER A 23 23.65 -6.51 11.57
CA SER A 23 22.21 -6.51 11.25
C SER A 23 21.93 -5.88 9.90
N MET A 24 20.88 -6.38 9.28
CA MET A 24 20.34 -5.90 8.00
C MET A 24 18.82 -5.82 8.09
N GLU A 25 18.23 -4.86 7.38
CA GLU A 25 16.78 -4.71 7.23
C GLU A 25 16.43 -4.88 5.78
N TYR A 26 15.35 -5.63 5.51
CA TYR A 26 14.86 -5.89 4.16
C TYR A 26 13.37 -5.67 4.04
N TYR A 27 12.97 -5.04 2.92
CA TYR A 27 11.60 -5.04 2.41
C TYR A 27 11.47 -6.02 1.26
N PHE A 28 10.42 -6.82 1.30
CA PHE A 28 9.99 -7.69 0.21
C PHE A 28 8.69 -7.15 -0.35
N ARG A 29 8.63 -6.97 -1.66
CA ARG A 29 7.42 -6.49 -2.36
C ARG A 29 7.10 -7.41 -3.51
N ALA A 30 5.82 -7.73 -3.67
CA ALA A 30 5.29 -8.53 -4.77
C ALA A 30 3.86 -8.10 -5.09
N THR A 31 3.32 -8.57 -6.20
CA THR A 31 1.93 -8.29 -6.61
C THR A 31 0.89 -9.00 -5.74
N THR A 32 1.28 -10.08 -5.06
CA THR A 32 0.43 -10.80 -4.11
C THR A 32 1.20 -11.11 -2.83
N MET A 33 0.51 -11.15 -1.71
CA MET A 33 1.10 -11.54 -0.44
C MET A 33 1.61 -12.99 -0.45
N ALA A 34 0.94 -13.89 -1.14
CA ALA A 34 1.40 -15.28 -1.29
C ALA A 34 2.80 -15.35 -1.91
N TYR A 35 3.02 -14.63 -3.00
CA TYR A 35 4.32 -14.56 -3.66
C TYR A 35 5.35 -13.80 -2.83
N CYS A 36 4.93 -12.75 -2.11
CA CYS A 36 5.80 -12.01 -1.19
C CYS A 36 6.37 -12.93 -0.08
N LYS A 37 5.52 -13.79 0.51
CA LYS A 37 5.94 -14.79 1.52
C LYS A 37 6.90 -15.83 0.93
N GLU A 38 6.70 -16.26 -0.32
CA GLU A 38 7.62 -17.17 -1.00
C GLU A 38 9.02 -16.54 -1.18
N ILE A 39 9.08 -15.28 -1.63
CA ILE A 39 10.35 -14.56 -1.79
C ILE A 39 11.05 -14.38 -0.44
N ALA A 40 10.33 -14.02 0.61
CA ALA A 40 10.88 -13.84 1.94
C ALA A 40 11.45 -15.16 2.48
N ALA A 41 10.77 -16.29 2.30
CA ALA A 41 11.25 -17.61 2.68
C ALA A 41 12.54 -17.98 1.94
N ARG A 42 12.61 -17.73 0.63
CA ARG A 42 13.84 -17.97 -0.15
C ARG A 42 15.01 -17.10 0.34
N ALA A 43 14.75 -15.85 0.72
CA ALA A 43 15.77 -14.97 1.27
C ALA A 43 16.25 -15.49 2.63
N GLU A 44 15.38 -16.00 3.49
CA GLU A 44 15.73 -16.62 4.76
C GLU A 44 16.60 -17.86 4.56
N ASP A 45 16.32 -18.70 3.55
CA ASP A 45 17.18 -19.83 3.19
C ASP A 45 18.58 -19.39 2.77
N CYS A 46 18.73 -18.26 2.08
CA CYS A 46 20.03 -17.68 1.75
C CYS A 46 20.78 -17.25 3.02
N VAL A 47 20.09 -16.60 3.96
CA VAL A 47 20.67 -16.22 5.27
C VAL A 47 21.13 -17.46 6.03
N LYS A 48 20.30 -18.48 6.13
CA LYS A 48 20.60 -19.75 6.77
C LYS A 48 21.84 -20.41 6.15
N GLY A 49 21.89 -20.48 4.82
CA GLY A 49 23.04 -21.05 4.09
C GLY A 49 24.33 -20.28 4.37
N SER A 50 24.27 -18.95 4.33
CA SER A 50 25.42 -18.07 4.62
C SER A 50 25.93 -18.24 6.06
N CYS A 51 25.01 -18.29 7.03
CA CYS A 51 25.37 -18.49 8.44
C CYS A 51 25.95 -19.89 8.69
N THR A 52 25.42 -20.91 8.02
CA THR A 52 25.98 -22.28 8.10
C THR A 52 27.41 -22.30 7.55
N ALA A 53 27.65 -21.65 6.41
CA ALA A 53 28.99 -21.59 5.80
C ALA A 53 30.00 -20.81 6.63
N SER A 54 29.57 -19.76 7.31
CA SER A 54 30.45 -18.91 8.16
C SER A 54 30.49 -19.34 9.62
N GLN A 55 29.82 -20.41 10.01
CA GLN A 55 29.70 -20.91 11.39
C GLN A 55 29.18 -19.85 12.37
N THR A 56 28.22 -19.03 11.88
CA THR A 56 27.56 -18.00 12.68
C THR A 56 26.11 -18.42 12.96
N THR A 57 25.45 -17.68 13.85
CA THR A 57 24.02 -17.83 14.14
C THR A 57 23.25 -16.61 13.60
N TYR A 58 21.96 -16.79 13.32
CA TYR A 58 21.10 -15.69 12.93
C TYR A 58 19.76 -15.72 13.66
N LYS A 59 19.09 -14.59 13.68
CA LYS A 59 17.71 -14.44 14.11
C LYS A 59 17.01 -13.49 13.16
N THR A 60 15.84 -13.89 12.70
CA THR A 60 14.94 -13.02 11.93
C THR A 60 13.80 -12.52 12.78
N SER A 61 13.33 -11.32 12.52
CA SER A 61 12.12 -10.76 13.11
C SER A 61 11.51 -9.73 12.16
N MET A 62 10.21 -9.56 12.24
CA MET A 62 9.54 -8.45 11.57
C MET A 62 9.63 -7.20 12.42
N TYR A 63 9.98 -6.07 11.82
CA TYR A 63 10.05 -4.78 12.51
C TYR A 63 8.81 -3.91 12.26
N GLU A 64 7.96 -4.32 11.32
CA GLU A 64 6.63 -3.75 11.10
C GLU A 64 5.64 -4.82 10.60
N CYS A 65 4.34 -4.52 10.67
CA CYS A 65 3.30 -5.42 10.19
C CYS A 65 3.32 -5.54 8.66
N PRO A 66 3.11 -6.73 8.11
CA PRO A 66 2.97 -6.89 6.67
C PRO A 66 1.66 -6.27 6.18
N TYR A 67 1.67 -5.71 4.98
CA TYR A 67 0.49 -5.23 4.28
C TYR A 67 0.08 -6.25 3.24
N GLU A 68 -1.19 -6.66 3.26
CA GLU A 68 -1.76 -7.51 2.21
C GLU A 68 -1.92 -6.72 0.90
N ASP A 69 -1.95 -7.44 -0.22
CA ASP A 69 -2.34 -6.85 -1.51
C ASP A 69 -3.80 -6.38 -1.48
N THR A 70 -4.10 -5.31 -2.20
CA THR A 70 -5.43 -4.70 -2.15
C THR A 70 -6.41 -5.46 -3.04
N LYS A 71 -7.52 -5.91 -2.47
CA LYS A 71 -8.69 -6.39 -3.20
C LYS A 71 -9.63 -5.23 -3.49
N ILE A 72 -9.73 -4.86 -4.75
CA ILE A 72 -10.58 -3.75 -5.16
C ILE A 72 -12.04 -4.19 -5.13
N ASN A 73 -12.91 -3.39 -4.51
CA ASN A 73 -14.36 -3.51 -4.66
C ASN A 73 -14.82 -2.55 -5.76
N TYR A 74 -15.11 -3.08 -6.93
CA TYR A 74 -15.46 -2.29 -8.12
C TYR A 74 -16.78 -1.55 -7.94
N THR A 75 -17.75 -2.09 -7.20
CA THR A 75 -18.99 -1.38 -6.86
C THR A 75 -18.69 -0.07 -6.13
N LEU A 76 -17.81 -0.10 -5.13
CA LEU A 76 -17.40 1.12 -4.42
C LEU A 76 -16.53 2.04 -5.30
N ALA A 77 -15.70 1.49 -6.18
CA ALA A 77 -14.87 2.25 -7.10
C ALA A 77 -15.71 3.02 -8.12
N ASP A 78 -16.77 2.40 -8.66
CA ASP A 78 -17.74 3.05 -9.54
C ASP A 78 -18.46 4.19 -8.84
N MET A 79 -18.94 3.96 -7.61
CA MET A 79 -19.57 5.00 -6.78
C MET A 79 -18.62 6.18 -6.53
N LEU A 80 -17.36 5.93 -6.23
CA LEU A 80 -16.37 6.99 -6.03
C LEU A 80 -16.13 7.79 -7.32
N THR A 81 -16.04 7.09 -8.44
CA THR A 81 -15.89 7.70 -9.78
C THR A 81 -17.07 8.61 -10.11
N GLU A 82 -18.30 8.18 -9.83
CA GLU A 82 -19.49 8.99 -10.01
C GLU A 82 -19.47 10.24 -9.13
N LYS A 83 -19.15 10.09 -7.83
CA LYS A 83 -19.07 11.24 -6.92
C LYS A 83 -17.97 12.23 -7.30
N TYR A 84 -16.83 11.75 -7.76
CA TYR A 84 -15.79 12.65 -8.28
C TYR A 84 -16.27 13.45 -9.51
N LYS A 85 -17.01 12.82 -10.44
CA LYS A 85 -17.61 13.51 -11.59
C LYS A 85 -18.65 14.55 -11.14
N GLU A 86 -19.54 14.21 -10.21
CA GLU A 86 -20.53 15.11 -9.63
C GLU A 86 -19.88 16.33 -8.97
N LEU A 87 -18.70 16.15 -8.35
CA LEU A 87 -17.92 17.20 -7.70
C LEU A 87 -16.99 17.98 -8.65
N GLY A 88 -17.06 17.72 -9.95
CA GLY A 88 -16.32 18.47 -10.97
C GLY A 88 -14.87 18.03 -11.15
N VAL A 89 -14.50 16.82 -10.74
CA VAL A 89 -13.18 16.28 -11.05
C VAL A 89 -13.13 15.88 -12.53
N GLU A 90 -12.35 16.62 -13.32
CA GLU A 90 -12.34 16.46 -14.78
C GLU A 90 -11.56 15.24 -15.26
N GLN A 91 -10.47 14.88 -14.57
CA GLN A 91 -9.62 13.76 -14.94
C GLN A 91 -9.66 12.69 -13.86
N ILE A 92 -10.17 11.50 -14.22
CA ILE A 92 -10.25 10.34 -13.34
C ILE A 92 -9.51 9.18 -14.02
N ASN A 93 -8.50 8.66 -13.36
CA ASN A 93 -7.73 7.53 -13.87
C ASN A 93 -8.50 6.22 -13.71
N PRO A 94 -8.27 5.22 -14.59
CA PRO A 94 -8.85 3.89 -14.45
C PRO A 94 -8.52 3.25 -13.11
N VAL A 95 -9.45 2.44 -12.60
CA VAL A 95 -9.30 1.74 -11.31
C VAL A 95 -8.17 0.71 -11.34
N ASP A 96 -7.88 0.14 -12.51
CA ASP A 96 -6.90 -0.92 -12.71
C ASP A 96 -5.45 -0.41 -12.88
N GLU A 97 -5.23 0.91 -12.84
CA GLU A 97 -3.88 1.44 -12.77
C GLU A 97 -3.24 1.08 -11.43
N VAL A 98 -2.24 0.19 -11.48
CA VAL A 98 -1.54 -0.29 -10.29
C VAL A 98 -0.77 0.86 -9.64
N PRO A 99 -1.13 1.29 -8.42
CA PRO A 99 -0.37 2.34 -7.74
C PRO A 99 1.04 1.84 -7.40
N CYS A 100 2.04 2.72 -7.57
CA CYS A 100 3.43 2.44 -7.22
C CYS A 100 3.68 2.53 -5.71
N GLY A 101 2.89 1.85 -4.89
CA GLY A 101 3.02 1.94 -3.43
C GLY A 101 2.44 0.73 -2.70
N SER A 102 2.55 0.75 -1.39
CA SER A 102 1.86 -0.18 -0.50
C SER A 102 1.11 0.61 0.57
N THR A 103 0.01 0.03 1.06
CA THR A 103 -0.87 0.65 2.05
C THR A 103 -1.49 -0.43 2.94
N ASP A 104 -1.76 -0.10 4.19
CA ASP A 104 -2.48 -0.95 5.14
C ASP A 104 -3.96 -1.17 4.76
N VAL A 105 -4.51 -0.33 3.87
CA VAL A 105 -5.85 -0.52 3.30
C VAL A 105 -5.97 -1.87 2.59
N GLY A 106 -4.88 -2.41 2.04
CA GLY A 106 -4.84 -3.78 1.54
C GLY A 106 -5.36 -4.78 2.57
N SER A 107 -4.86 -4.71 3.80
CA SER A 107 -5.32 -5.60 4.89
C SER A 107 -6.81 -5.41 5.25
N VAL A 108 -7.33 -4.18 5.16
CA VAL A 108 -8.77 -3.89 5.36
C VAL A 108 -9.61 -4.55 4.28
N SER A 109 -9.12 -4.57 3.04
CA SER A 109 -9.82 -5.15 1.89
C SER A 109 -10.05 -6.67 1.97
N TYR A 110 -9.38 -7.35 2.92
CA TYR A 110 -9.61 -8.77 3.20
C TYR A 110 -10.71 -9.03 4.24
N VAL A 111 -11.17 -8.00 4.95
CA VAL A 111 -12.19 -8.14 6.00
C VAL A 111 -13.51 -7.45 5.68
N CYS A 112 -13.51 -6.46 4.78
CA CYS A 112 -14.74 -5.79 4.34
C CYS A 112 -14.58 -5.20 2.93
N PRO A 113 -15.71 -4.88 2.23
CA PRO A 113 -15.68 -4.13 0.97
C PRO A 113 -14.91 -2.83 1.15
N THR A 114 -13.89 -2.61 0.33
CA THR A 114 -12.95 -1.50 0.53
C THR A 114 -12.56 -0.86 -0.79
N ILE A 115 -12.36 0.45 -0.78
CA ILE A 115 -11.75 1.23 -1.85
C ILE A 115 -10.83 2.29 -1.23
N GLN A 116 -9.70 2.54 -1.84
CA GLN A 116 -8.84 3.67 -1.55
C GLN A 116 -8.77 4.57 -2.78
N GLY A 117 -9.46 5.71 -2.71
CA GLY A 117 -9.37 6.74 -3.74
C GLY A 117 -8.20 7.68 -3.50
N THR A 118 -7.69 8.26 -4.58
CA THR A 118 -6.71 9.33 -4.56
C THR A 118 -7.27 10.58 -5.19
N ILE A 119 -6.80 11.74 -4.76
CA ILE A 119 -7.14 13.03 -5.34
C ILE A 119 -5.86 13.82 -5.64
N LYS A 120 -5.81 14.47 -6.79
CA LYS A 120 -4.66 15.31 -7.17
C LYS A 120 -4.62 16.57 -6.32
N ILE A 121 -3.45 16.84 -5.72
CA ILE A 121 -3.17 18.03 -4.91
C ILE A 121 -1.92 18.79 -5.38
N ALA A 122 -1.22 18.27 -6.37
CA ALA A 122 0.00 18.86 -6.93
C ALA A 122 0.19 18.44 -8.39
N ASP A 123 1.14 19.04 -9.07
CA ASP A 123 1.58 18.59 -10.40
C ASP A 123 2.17 17.17 -10.32
N CYS A 124 1.97 16.36 -11.39
CA CYS A 124 2.42 14.97 -11.45
C CYS A 124 3.97 14.82 -11.40
N SER A 125 4.72 15.90 -11.63
CA SER A 125 6.18 15.92 -11.48
C SER A 125 6.65 15.97 -10.02
N VAL A 126 5.76 16.31 -9.08
CA VAL A 126 6.08 16.37 -7.66
C VAL A 126 6.16 14.97 -7.09
N ALA A 127 7.36 14.58 -6.66
CA ALA A 127 7.58 13.25 -6.08
C ALA A 127 6.86 13.09 -4.74
N GLY A 128 6.24 11.92 -4.51
CA GLY A 128 5.76 11.53 -3.19
C GLY A 128 6.91 11.51 -2.17
N HIS A 129 6.61 11.66 -0.87
CA HIS A 129 7.59 11.68 0.21
C HIS A 129 8.68 12.76 0.07
N SER A 130 8.34 13.92 -0.55
CA SER A 130 9.22 15.07 -0.73
C SER A 130 8.76 16.26 0.12
N LYS A 131 9.63 17.26 0.25
CA LYS A 131 9.28 18.54 0.91
C LYS A 131 8.25 19.31 0.11
N GLU A 132 8.30 19.21 -1.20
CA GLU A 132 7.38 19.82 -2.15
C GLU A 132 5.99 19.22 -1.99
N MET A 133 5.88 17.90 -1.87
CA MET A 133 4.60 17.23 -1.59
C MET A 133 4.06 17.62 -0.20
N ALA A 134 4.92 17.69 0.82
CA ALA A 134 4.50 18.14 2.15
C ALA A 134 3.98 19.60 2.10
N ALA A 135 4.60 20.48 1.33
CA ALA A 135 4.10 21.85 1.12
C ALA A 135 2.77 21.85 0.36
N ALA A 136 2.58 20.97 -0.63
CA ALA A 136 1.35 20.87 -1.41
C ALA A 136 0.14 20.48 -0.54
N THR A 137 0.32 19.69 0.52
CA THR A 137 -0.81 19.29 1.40
C THR A 137 -1.48 20.47 2.11
N ILE A 138 -0.78 21.56 2.33
CA ILE A 138 -1.31 22.77 2.99
C ILE A 138 -1.60 23.91 2.01
N SER A 139 -1.40 23.70 0.71
CA SER A 139 -1.72 24.66 -0.36
C SER A 139 -3.25 24.79 -0.53
N GLU A 140 -3.69 25.76 -1.35
CA GLU A 140 -5.10 25.90 -1.69
C GLU A 140 -5.62 24.67 -2.47
N ASP A 141 -4.80 24.12 -3.39
CA ASP A 141 -5.15 22.88 -4.11
C ASP A 141 -5.22 21.66 -3.16
N GLY A 142 -4.30 21.58 -2.18
CA GLY A 142 -4.33 20.56 -1.14
C GLY A 142 -5.61 20.64 -0.29
N LYS A 143 -6.02 21.83 0.12
CA LYS A 143 -7.27 22.06 0.86
C LYS A 143 -8.51 21.74 0.02
N ALA A 144 -8.52 22.18 -1.24
CA ALA A 144 -9.61 21.88 -2.16
C ALA A 144 -9.75 20.36 -2.40
N GLY A 145 -8.62 19.69 -2.65
CA GLY A 145 -8.57 18.24 -2.79
C GLY A 145 -9.08 17.50 -1.54
N LEU A 146 -8.69 17.94 -0.34
CA LEU A 146 -9.17 17.39 0.92
C LEU A 146 -10.70 17.51 1.03
N VAL A 147 -11.27 18.70 0.75
CA VAL A 147 -12.71 18.91 0.81
C VAL A 147 -13.43 18.04 -0.22
N THR A 148 -12.93 17.98 -1.45
CA THR A 148 -13.51 17.15 -2.52
C THR A 148 -13.52 15.67 -2.13
N ALA A 149 -12.38 15.14 -1.67
CA ALA A 149 -12.27 13.72 -1.27
C ALA A 149 -13.16 13.40 -0.07
N ALA A 150 -13.16 14.25 0.96
CA ALA A 150 -14.02 14.08 2.14
C ALA A 150 -15.51 14.11 1.78
N THR A 151 -15.91 15.03 0.89
CA THR A 151 -17.29 15.12 0.41
C THR A 151 -17.68 13.87 -0.39
N ALA A 152 -16.82 13.37 -1.28
CA ALA A 152 -17.09 12.16 -2.05
C ALA A 152 -17.31 10.96 -1.13
N ILE A 153 -16.44 10.76 -0.13
CA ILE A 153 -16.57 9.67 0.86
C ILE A 153 -17.86 9.80 1.66
N ALA A 154 -18.20 11.01 2.10
CA ALA A 154 -19.44 11.27 2.86
C ALA A 154 -20.70 10.96 2.02
N LEU A 155 -20.70 11.35 0.74
CA LEU A 155 -21.81 11.07 -0.18
C LEU A 155 -21.95 9.57 -0.47
N ILE A 156 -20.84 8.85 -0.64
CA ILE A 156 -20.87 7.38 -0.77
C ILE A 156 -21.46 6.74 0.49
N GLY A 157 -21.02 7.19 1.67
CA GLY A 157 -21.58 6.72 2.94
C GLY A 157 -23.08 6.96 3.05
N LEU A 158 -23.56 8.14 2.61
CA LEU A 158 -24.98 8.47 2.58
C LEU A 158 -25.75 7.54 1.61
N ASP A 159 -25.25 7.35 0.38
CA ASP A 159 -25.84 6.46 -0.61
C ASP A 159 -25.96 5.03 -0.05
N LEU A 160 -24.91 4.50 0.58
CA LEU A 160 -24.91 3.15 1.16
C LEU A 160 -25.93 2.99 2.30
N ILE A 161 -26.27 4.07 3.02
CA ILE A 161 -27.27 4.06 4.09
C ILE A 161 -28.69 4.20 3.54
N THR A 162 -28.86 5.05 2.52
CA THR A 162 -30.19 5.38 1.98
C THR A 162 -30.64 4.44 0.86
N GLU A 163 -29.69 3.76 0.21
CA GLU A 163 -29.91 2.84 -0.91
C GLU A 163 -29.33 1.45 -0.56
N PRO A 164 -30.03 0.63 0.26
CA PRO A 164 -29.52 -0.66 0.75
C PRO A 164 -29.03 -1.63 -0.34
N GLU A 165 -29.59 -1.54 -1.55
CA GLU A 165 -29.20 -2.37 -2.69
C GLU A 165 -27.75 -2.11 -3.13
N LYS A 166 -27.24 -0.88 -3.03
CA LYS A 166 -25.84 -0.55 -3.30
C LYS A 166 -24.91 -1.23 -2.29
N LEU A 167 -25.28 -1.19 -1.01
CA LEU A 167 -24.53 -1.87 0.05
C LEU A 167 -24.51 -3.38 -0.15
N GLU A 168 -25.66 -3.98 -0.46
CA GLU A 168 -25.73 -5.44 -0.69
C GLU A 168 -24.95 -5.86 -1.94
N LYS A 169 -24.93 -5.02 -3.00
CA LYS A 169 -24.09 -5.25 -4.18
C LYS A 169 -22.61 -5.29 -3.81
N ALA A 170 -22.12 -4.30 -3.07
CA ALA A 170 -20.73 -4.24 -2.62
C ALA A 170 -20.35 -5.43 -1.72
N LYS A 171 -21.25 -5.84 -0.79
CA LYS A 171 -21.05 -7.01 0.06
C LYS A 171 -21.06 -8.33 -0.72
N LYS A 172 -21.92 -8.45 -1.74
CA LYS A 172 -21.97 -9.62 -2.60
C LYS A 172 -20.67 -9.79 -3.37
N GLU A 173 -20.20 -8.73 -4.02
CA GLU A 173 -18.92 -8.70 -4.73
C GLU A 173 -17.75 -9.10 -3.81
N PHE A 174 -17.71 -8.56 -2.60
CA PHE A 174 -16.69 -8.91 -1.60
C PHE A 174 -16.72 -10.40 -1.23
N LYS A 175 -17.90 -11.01 -1.07
CA LYS A 175 -18.06 -12.43 -0.73
C LYS A 175 -17.71 -13.37 -1.88
N GLU A 176 -18.05 -12.99 -3.11
CA GLU A 176 -17.79 -13.78 -4.31
C GLU A 176 -16.30 -13.77 -4.69
N GLY A 177 -15.55 -12.81 -4.17
CA GLY A 177 -14.15 -12.57 -4.50
C GLY A 177 -14.04 -11.90 -5.86
N THR A 178 -13.29 -10.82 -5.93
CA THR A 178 -12.76 -10.32 -7.20
C THR A 178 -11.56 -11.18 -7.57
N CYS A 179 -11.73 -12.02 -8.58
CA CYS A 179 -10.62 -12.75 -9.19
C CYS A 179 -9.70 -11.80 -9.95
#